data_529c0d3da653c91f278af032de4f84c0
#
_entry.id   529c0d3da653c91f278af032de4f84c0
#
_cell.length_a   1.000
_cell.length_b   1.000
_cell.length_c   1.000
_cell.angle_alpha   90.00
_cell.angle_beta   90.00
_cell.angle_gamma   90.00
#
_symmetry.space_group_name_H-M   'P 1'
#
loop_
_entity.id
_entity.type
_entity.pdbx_description
1 polymer ?
#
loop_
_entity_poly.entity_id
_entity_poly.type
_entity_poly.pdbx_seq_one_letter_code
_entity_poly.pdbx_strand_id
1 'polypeptide(L)'
;MKRELDTADRKIVELLQEDARLPLKSIADKVSLTSPTVSARIDRLEKDGVITGYRASVNPEVFDYRIKAFINLEVEPVRKKEFYPYITDCPNVIECNCVTGDYSMLMEVVFHTTSELDQFIGQLQHFGRTKTQIVFSTSVEHRGIPLGDTRIPILEQEEEK
;
A
#
# COMPACT_ATOMS: atom_id res chain seq x y z
N MET A 1 -19.68 -7.44 17.01
CA MET A 1 -19.19 -8.79 16.71
C MET A 1 -18.77 -8.79 15.24
N LYS A 2 -17.46 -8.90 14.90
CA LYS A 2 -17.04 -9.05 13.49
C LYS A 2 -17.60 -10.37 12.96
N ARG A 3 -18.47 -10.30 11.96
CA ARG A 3 -19.00 -11.49 11.30
C ARG A 3 -17.86 -12.19 10.56
N GLU A 4 -17.79 -13.48 10.66
CA GLU A 4 -16.79 -14.29 9.95
C GLU A 4 -17.06 -14.21 8.43
N LEU A 5 -16.01 -13.96 7.64
CA LEU A 5 -16.08 -13.91 6.17
C LEU A 5 -16.18 -15.33 5.64
N ASP A 6 -17.23 -15.62 4.87
CA ASP A 6 -17.37 -16.90 4.19
C ASP A 6 -16.45 -17.00 2.95
N THR A 7 -16.39 -18.17 2.34
CA THR A 7 -15.55 -18.43 1.16
C THR A 7 -15.91 -17.50 -0.02
N ALA A 8 -17.20 -17.20 -0.20
CA ALA A 8 -17.66 -16.34 -1.29
C ALA A 8 -17.23 -14.88 -1.02
N ASP A 9 -17.32 -14.41 0.23
CA ASP A 9 -16.85 -13.07 0.61
C ASP A 9 -15.35 -12.92 0.33
N ARG A 10 -14.53 -13.90 0.74
CA ARG A 10 -13.09 -13.92 0.48
C ARG A 10 -12.79 -13.87 -1.02
N LYS A 11 -13.51 -14.68 -1.81
CA LYS A 11 -13.32 -14.71 -3.27
C LYS A 11 -13.74 -13.42 -3.95
N ILE A 12 -14.81 -12.77 -3.50
CA ILE A 12 -15.22 -11.44 -4.00
C ILE A 12 -14.11 -10.42 -3.74
N VAL A 13 -13.58 -10.37 -2.50
CA VAL A 13 -12.49 -9.43 -2.17
C VAL A 13 -11.23 -9.71 -2.97
N GLU A 14 -10.85 -10.98 -3.17
CA GLU A 14 -9.71 -11.39 -3.99
C GLU A 14 -9.84 -10.87 -5.43
N LEU A 15 -11.01 -11.09 -6.07
CA LEU A 15 -11.29 -10.63 -7.43
C LEU A 15 -11.25 -9.10 -7.54
N LEU A 16 -11.75 -8.37 -6.53
CA LEU A 16 -11.74 -6.91 -6.51
C LEU A 16 -10.34 -6.35 -6.21
N GLN A 17 -9.46 -7.09 -5.53
CA GLN A 17 -8.06 -6.73 -5.38
C GLN A 17 -7.29 -6.85 -6.70
N GLU A 18 -7.66 -7.82 -7.56
CA GLU A 18 -7.06 -8.02 -8.89
C GLU A 18 -7.59 -6.99 -9.90
N ASP A 19 -8.90 -6.78 -9.92
CA ASP A 19 -9.58 -5.81 -10.80
C ASP A 19 -10.78 -5.17 -10.09
N ALA A 20 -10.56 -3.96 -9.57
CA ALA A 20 -11.59 -3.17 -8.89
C ALA A 20 -12.75 -2.74 -9.82
N ARG A 21 -12.61 -2.90 -11.15
CA ARG A 21 -13.63 -2.60 -12.15
C ARG A 21 -14.31 -3.83 -12.73
N LEU A 22 -14.02 -5.02 -12.18
CA LEU A 22 -14.62 -6.26 -12.66
C LEU A 22 -16.15 -6.17 -12.58
N PRO A 23 -16.88 -6.42 -13.69
CA PRO A 23 -18.33 -6.34 -13.70
C PRO A 23 -18.97 -7.30 -12.69
N LEU A 24 -20.04 -6.86 -12.02
CA LEU A 24 -20.78 -7.68 -11.04
C LEU A 24 -21.19 -9.04 -11.60
N LYS A 25 -21.58 -9.12 -12.89
CA LYS A 25 -21.90 -10.38 -13.55
C LYS A 25 -20.69 -11.33 -13.58
N SER A 26 -19.50 -10.80 -13.90
CA SER A 26 -18.28 -11.61 -13.96
C SER A 26 -17.87 -12.12 -12.56
N ILE A 27 -18.08 -11.32 -11.52
CA ILE A 27 -17.87 -11.76 -10.13
C ILE A 27 -18.88 -12.84 -9.77
N ALA A 28 -20.19 -12.64 -10.10
CA ALA A 28 -21.27 -13.54 -9.79
C ALA A 28 -21.04 -14.94 -10.42
N ASP A 29 -20.61 -14.98 -11.67
CA ASP A 29 -20.26 -16.22 -12.36
C ASP A 29 -19.10 -16.97 -11.67
N LYS A 30 -18.08 -16.23 -11.21
CA LYS A 30 -16.88 -16.81 -10.54
C LYS A 30 -17.16 -17.32 -9.11
N VAL A 31 -18.17 -16.77 -8.42
CA VAL A 31 -18.54 -17.17 -7.06
C VAL A 31 -19.84 -18.00 -7.01
N SER A 32 -20.42 -18.35 -8.17
CA SER A 32 -21.68 -19.12 -8.31
C SER A 32 -22.86 -18.48 -7.56
N LEU A 33 -22.98 -17.15 -7.65
CA LEU A 33 -24.06 -16.36 -7.06
C LEU A 33 -24.76 -15.51 -8.13
N THR A 34 -25.85 -14.83 -7.75
CA THR A 34 -26.50 -13.83 -8.62
C THR A 34 -25.86 -12.45 -8.46
N SER A 35 -25.92 -11.62 -9.50
CA SER A 35 -25.38 -10.24 -9.43
C SER A 35 -25.98 -9.42 -8.30
N PRO A 36 -27.30 -9.44 -8.01
CA PRO A 36 -27.87 -8.76 -6.84
C PRO A 36 -27.29 -9.26 -5.51
N THR A 37 -27.06 -10.56 -5.39
CA THR A 37 -26.46 -11.15 -4.19
C THR A 37 -25.02 -10.69 -4.00
N VAL A 38 -24.23 -10.62 -5.10
CA VAL A 38 -22.84 -10.10 -5.07
C VAL A 38 -22.85 -8.62 -4.68
N SER A 39 -23.73 -7.80 -5.28
CA SER A 39 -23.84 -6.38 -4.93
C SER A 39 -24.13 -6.19 -3.44
N ALA A 40 -25.12 -6.89 -2.89
CA ALA A 40 -25.47 -6.81 -1.48
C ALA A 40 -24.32 -7.26 -0.56
N ARG A 41 -23.47 -8.23 -1.00
CA ARG A 41 -22.28 -8.65 -0.27
C ARG A 41 -21.20 -7.58 -0.29
N ILE A 42 -20.95 -6.96 -1.45
CA ILE A 42 -19.98 -5.86 -1.59
C ILE A 42 -20.39 -4.69 -0.69
N ASP A 43 -21.64 -4.23 -0.78
CA ASP A 43 -22.17 -3.15 0.07
C ASP A 43 -21.95 -3.44 1.56
N ARG A 44 -22.16 -4.69 1.97
CA ARG A 44 -21.89 -5.12 3.34
C ARG A 44 -20.40 -5.09 3.68
N LEU A 45 -19.53 -5.62 2.80
CA LEU A 45 -18.08 -5.65 3.02
C LEU A 45 -17.49 -4.23 3.12
N GLU A 46 -18.02 -3.28 2.37
CA GLU A 46 -17.69 -1.85 2.48
C GLU A 46 -18.17 -1.28 3.83
N LYS A 47 -19.42 -1.52 4.18
CA LYS A 47 -20.01 -1.05 5.45
C LYS A 47 -19.29 -1.61 6.68
N ASP A 48 -18.86 -2.86 6.61
CA ASP A 48 -18.13 -3.54 7.69
C ASP A 48 -16.63 -3.15 7.72
N GLY A 49 -16.18 -2.31 6.77
CA GLY A 49 -14.80 -1.84 6.66
C GLY A 49 -13.81 -2.92 6.21
N VAL A 50 -14.30 -4.00 5.60
CA VAL A 50 -13.45 -5.03 4.98
C VAL A 50 -12.86 -4.51 3.66
N ILE A 51 -13.70 -3.85 2.85
CA ILE A 51 -13.27 -3.06 1.70
C ILE A 51 -13.23 -1.60 2.15
N THR A 52 -12.05 -1.00 2.15
CA THR A 52 -11.83 0.37 2.62
C THR A 52 -11.82 1.40 1.49
N GLY A 53 -11.90 0.95 0.25
CA GLY A 53 -11.93 1.80 -0.93
C GLY A 53 -11.39 1.13 -2.18
N TYR A 54 -11.47 1.86 -3.28
CA TYR A 54 -10.97 1.46 -4.60
C TYR A 54 -10.01 2.54 -5.10
N ARG A 55 -8.86 2.13 -5.60
CA ARG A 55 -7.84 3.06 -6.11
C ARG A 55 -7.33 2.58 -7.45
N ALA A 56 -7.16 3.52 -8.39
CA ALA A 56 -6.47 3.23 -9.63
C ALA A 56 -4.96 3.15 -9.37
N SER A 57 -4.32 2.10 -9.88
CA SER A 57 -2.87 2.08 -10.00
C SER A 57 -2.48 2.89 -11.24
N VAL A 58 -1.57 3.84 -11.07
CA VAL A 58 -1.09 4.69 -12.16
C VAL A 58 0.42 4.55 -12.32
N ASN A 59 0.91 4.68 -13.56
CA ASN A 59 2.33 4.73 -13.82
C ASN A 59 2.85 6.14 -13.49
N PRO A 60 3.68 6.32 -12.43
CA PRO A 60 4.15 7.64 -12.03
C PRO A 60 5.07 8.29 -13.08
N GLU A 61 5.78 7.52 -13.89
CA GLU A 61 6.67 8.04 -14.94
C GLU A 61 5.91 8.82 -16.02
N VAL A 62 4.64 8.45 -16.31
CA VAL A 62 3.78 9.18 -17.25
C VAL A 62 3.50 10.61 -16.77
N PHE A 63 3.62 10.83 -15.48
CA PHE A 63 3.45 12.13 -14.80
C PHE A 63 4.80 12.75 -14.41
N ASP A 64 5.91 12.29 -15.01
CA ASP A 64 7.28 12.75 -14.77
C ASP A 64 7.80 12.53 -13.33
N TYR A 65 7.13 11.73 -12.49
CA TYR A 65 7.66 11.31 -11.20
C TYR A 65 8.70 10.21 -11.42
N ARG A 66 9.97 10.61 -11.51
CA ARG A 66 11.10 9.71 -11.84
C ARG A 66 11.87 9.22 -10.62
N ILE A 67 11.66 9.85 -9.48
CA ILE A 67 12.36 9.52 -8.25
C ILE A 67 11.35 8.92 -7.28
N LYS A 68 11.52 7.64 -6.96
CA LYS A 68 10.86 6.96 -5.85
C LYS A 68 11.90 6.71 -4.78
N ALA A 69 11.58 7.02 -3.53
CA ALA A 69 12.49 6.78 -2.42
C ALA A 69 11.76 6.32 -1.16
N PHE A 70 12.48 5.57 -0.32
CA PHE A 70 12.08 5.31 1.05
C PHE A 70 12.93 6.16 2.00
N ILE A 71 12.27 6.86 2.92
CA ILE A 71 12.92 7.69 3.92
C ILE A 71 12.57 7.18 5.30
N ASN A 72 13.58 6.76 6.04
CA ASN A 72 13.49 6.51 7.47
C ASN A 72 13.77 7.81 8.21
N LEU A 73 12.94 8.14 9.21
CA LEU A 73 13.07 9.33 10.04
C LEU A 73 12.92 8.96 11.52
N GLU A 74 13.87 9.38 12.32
CA GLU A 74 13.78 9.32 13.77
C GLU A 74 13.21 10.65 14.27
N VAL A 75 11.87 10.73 14.43
CA VAL A 75 11.20 11.95 14.87
C VAL A 75 11.46 12.17 16.35
N GLU A 76 12.03 13.31 16.69
CA GLU A 76 12.19 13.74 18.08
C GLU A 76 10.82 13.85 18.77
N PRO A 77 10.66 13.33 20.00
CA PRO A 77 9.37 13.31 20.70
C PRO A 77 8.68 14.67 20.78
N VAL A 78 9.46 15.73 21.00
CA VAL A 78 8.96 17.10 21.12
C VAL A 78 8.43 17.67 19.81
N ARG A 79 8.88 17.13 18.66
CA ARG A 79 8.51 17.59 17.33
C ARG A 79 7.35 16.82 16.70
N LYS A 80 6.85 15.76 17.34
CA LYS A 80 5.75 14.94 16.79
C LYS A 80 4.50 15.76 16.47
N LYS A 81 4.18 16.77 17.29
CA LYS A 81 3.00 17.62 17.09
C LYS A 81 3.07 18.46 15.81
N GLU A 82 4.28 18.85 15.40
CA GLU A 82 4.55 19.62 14.17
C GLU A 82 4.68 18.68 12.97
N PHE A 83 5.28 17.52 13.19
CA PHE A 83 5.54 16.53 12.14
C PHE A 83 4.28 15.99 11.48
N TYR A 84 3.30 15.52 12.26
CA TYR A 84 2.13 14.87 11.68
C TYR A 84 1.29 15.77 10.75
N PRO A 85 0.95 17.01 11.10
CA PRO A 85 0.28 17.91 10.15
C PRO A 85 1.13 18.16 8.91
N TYR A 86 2.42 18.44 9.08
CA TYR A 86 3.35 18.69 7.97
C TYR A 86 3.37 17.53 6.97
N ILE A 87 3.55 16.29 7.45
CA ILE A 87 3.67 15.13 6.56
C ILE A 87 2.33 14.76 5.90
N THR A 88 1.21 15.01 6.58
CA THR A 88 -0.13 14.77 6.02
C THR A 88 -0.43 15.71 4.85
N ASP A 89 0.08 16.93 4.90
CA ASP A 89 -0.12 17.94 3.86
C ASP A 89 0.89 17.83 2.69
N CYS A 90 1.89 16.95 2.80
CA CYS A 90 2.90 16.76 1.75
C CYS A 90 2.38 15.82 0.64
N PRO A 91 2.05 16.33 -0.57
CA PRO A 91 1.48 15.51 -1.64
C PRO A 91 2.47 14.48 -2.22
N ASN A 92 3.76 14.71 -2.04
CA ASN A 92 4.82 13.80 -2.50
C ASN A 92 5.01 12.58 -1.59
N VAL A 93 4.38 12.58 -0.40
CA VAL A 93 4.37 11.43 0.51
C VAL A 93 3.23 10.52 0.13
N ILE A 94 3.56 9.35 -0.40
CA ILE A 94 2.58 8.34 -0.82
C ILE A 94 2.08 7.55 0.37
N GLU A 95 3.00 7.24 1.31
CA GLU A 95 2.69 6.51 2.53
C GLU A 95 3.65 6.92 3.65
N CYS A 96 3.16 6.97 4.89
CA CYS A 96 3.97 7.22 6.07
C CYS A 96 3.54 6.29 7.20
N ASN A 97 4.43 5.40 7.60
CA ASN A 97 4.20 4.40 8.63
C ASN A 97 5.00 4.71 9.89
N CYS A 98 4.38 4.55 11.06
CA CYS A 98 5.09 4.45 12.33
C CYS A 98 5.64 3.03 12.47
N VAL A 99 6.92 2.90 12.68
CA VAL A 99 7.64 1.62 12.71
C VAL A 99 8.44 1.46 14.00
N THR A 100 8.82 0.22 14.28
CA THR A 100 9.73 -0.12 15.38
C THR A 100 11.18 -0.17 14.88
N GLY A 101 12.16 -0.02 15.76
CA GLY A 101 13.59 -0.06 15.45
C GLY A 101 14.26 1.31 15.66
N ASP A 102 15.39 1.53 14.98
CA ASP A 102 16.23 2.74 15.13
C ASP A 102 15.55 4.01 14.60
N TYR A 103 14.56 3.86 13.74
CA TYR A 103 13.77 4.94 13.19
C TYR A 103 12.31 4.76 13.57
N SER A 104 11.61 5.87 13.82
CA SER A 104 10.21 5.84 14.24
C SER A 104 9.23 5.95 13.08
N MET A 105 9.67 6.43 11.92
CA MET A 105 8.86 6.61 10.72
C MET A 105 9.55 6.02 9.49
N LEU A 106 8.75 5.40 8.63
CA LEU A 106 9.14 4.96 7.28
C LEU A 106 8.16 5.57 6.28
N MET A 107 8.68 6.32 5.33
CA MET A 107 7.89 6.99 4.30
C MET A 107 8.25 6.49 2.91
N GLU A 108 7.25 6.29 2.06
CA GLU A 108 7.40 6.17 0.62
C GLU A 108 7.11 7.54 0.00
N VAL A 109 8.02 8.03 -0.82
CA VAL A 109 7.92 9.36 -1.43
C VAL A 109 8.23 9.30 -2.93
N VAL A 110 7.66 10.25 -3.70
CA VAL A 110 7.92 10.41 -5.13
C VAL A 110 8.23 11.86 -5.48
N PHE A 111 9.19 12.08 -6.39
CA PHE A 111 9.62 13.41 -6.83
C PHE A 111 9.95 13.39 -8.33
N HIS A 112 9.90 14.55 -8.98
CA HIS A 112 10.32 14.69 -10.37
C HIS A 112 11.85 14.65 -10.49
N THR A 113 12.56 15.26 -9.54
CA THR A 113 14.02 15.42 -9.56
C THR A 113 14.67 15.06 -8.23
N THR A 114 15.96 14.72 -8.29
CA THR A 114 16.78 14.54 -7.09
C THR A 114 16.96 15.82 -6.27
N SER A 115 16.89 16.98 -6.91
CA SER A 115 16.96 18.28 -6.20
C SER A 115 15.73 18.52 -5.33
N GLU A 116 14.54 18.16 -5.80
CA GLU A 116 13.31 18.22 -4.98
C GLU A 116 13.36 17.25 -3.81
N LEU A 117 13.87 16.03 -4.03
CA LEU A 117 14.09 15.06 -2.97
C LEU A 117 15.07 15.60 -1.91
N ASP A 118 16.19 16.19 -2.33
CA ASP A 118 17.19 16.77 -1.43
C ASP A 118 16.61 17.90 -0.59
N GLN A 119 15.83 18.79 -1.21
CA GLN A 119 15.12 19.86 -0.52
C GLN A 119 14.15 19.31 0.53
N PHE A 120 13.40 18.26 0.20
CA PHE A 120 12.48 17.61 1.14
C PHE A 120 13.22 16.94 2.30
N ILE A 121 14.36 16.27 2.04
CA ILE A 121 15.21 15.70 3.08
C ILE A 121 15.70 16.80 4.03
N GLY A 122 16.14 17.93 3.51
CA GLY A 122 16.55 19.09 4.32
C GLY A 122 15.43 19.58 5.26
N GLN A 123 14.17 19.58 4.79
CA GLN A 123 13.03 19.92 5.65
C GLN A 123 12.76 18.84 6.70
N LEU A 124 12.89 17.57 6.37
CA LEU A 124 12.71 16.47 7.32
C LEU A 124 13.76 16.46 8.43
N GLN A 125 14.98 16.90 8.15
CA GLN A 125 16.06 17.02 9.16
C GLN A 125 15.71 17.97 10.31
N HIS A 126 14.76 18.90 10.10
CA HIS A 126 14.18 19.70 11.17
C HIS A 126 13.50 18.86 12.27
N PHE A 127 12.94 17.71 11.89
CA PHE A 127 12.21 16.83 12.80
C PHE A 127 13.09 15.74 13.42
N GLY A 128 14.26 15.46 12.85
CA GLY A 128 15.19 14.47 13.34
C GLY A 128 16.11 13.88 12.29
N ARG A 129 16.77 12.79 12.64
CA ARG A 129 17.73 12.11 11.77
C ARG A 129 17.03 11.32 10.67
N THR A 130 17.50 11.48 9.42
CA THR A 130 17.00 10.81 8.25
C THR A 130 17.96 9.77 7.67
N LYS A 131 17.42 8.74 7.02
CA LYS A 131 18.15 7.82 6.13
C LYS A 131 17.31 7.58 4.89
N THR A 132 17.82 7.99 3.73
CA THR A 132 17.12 7.89 2.44
C THR A 132 17.67 6.76 1.60
N GLN A 133 16.79 6.03 0.93
CA GLN A 133 17.08 4.95 0.00
C GLN A 133 16.31 5.23 -1.29
N ILE A 134 17.03 5.54 -2.38
CA ILE A 134 16.42 5.71 -3.70
C ILE A 134 16.15 4.33 -4.30
N VAL A 135 14.95 4.13 -4.84
CA VAL A 135 14.55 2.90 -5.50
C VAL A 135 15.04 2.94 -6.95
N PHE A 136 15.89 2.00 -7.32
CA PHE A 136 16.34 1.84 -8.71
C PHE A 136 15.37 1.02 -9.54
N SER A 137 14.76 -0.01 -8.94
CA SER A 137 13.75 -0.86 -9.60
C SER A 137 12.84 -1.49 -8.56
N THR A 138 11.62 -1.83 -8.97
CA THR A 138 10.65 -2.55 -8.15
C THR A 138 10.44 -3.94 -8.75
N SER A 139 10.88 -4.99 -8.05
CA SER A 139 10.76 -6.38 -8.51
C SER A 139 9.35 -6.94 -8.33
N VAL A 140 8.62 -6.45 -7.33
CA VAL A 140 7.23 -6.82 -7.05
C VAL A 140 6.47 -5.53 -6.76
N GLU A 141 5.56 -5.17 -7.66
CA GLU A 141 4.66 -4.03 -7.47
C GLU A 141 3.69 -4.28 -6.31
N HIS A 142 3.15 -3.18 -5.77
CA HIS A 142 2.13 -3.27 -4.72
C HIS A 142 0.96 -4.13 -5.21
N ARG A 143 0.63 -5.15 -4.46
CA ARG A 143 -0.47 -6.08 -4.73
C ARG A 143 -1.32 -6.30 -3.49
N GLY A 144 -2.54 -6.82 -3.67
CA GLY A 144 -3.45 -7.14 -2.58
C GLY A 144 -2.86 -8.17 -1.60
N ILE A 145 -3.45 -8.22 -0.40
CA ILE A 145 -3.09 -9.23 0.59
C ILE A 145 -3.60 -10.61 0.14
N PRO A 146 -2.86 -11.69 0.39
CA PRO A 146 -3.33 -13.04 0.08
C PRO A 146 -4.48 -13.42 1.03
N LEU A 147 -5.61 -13.88 0.46
CA LEU A 147 -6.81 -14.25 1.23
C LEU A 147 -7.02 -15.76 1.29
N GLY A 148 -6.23 -16.54 0.54
CA GLY A 148 -6.26 -18.00 0.49
C GLY A 148 -5.14 -18.66 1.30
N ASP A 149 -4.76 -19.88 0.90
CA ASP A 149 -3.62 -20.59 1.48
C ASP A 149 -2.30 -19.85 1.16
N THR A 150 -1.61 -19.40 2.20
CA THR A 150 -0.42 -18.53 2.09
C THR A 150 0.85 -19.30 2.45
N ARG A 151 1.15 -20.36 1.71
CA ARG A 151 2.42 -21.08 1.89
C ARG A 151 3.56 -20.26 1.29
N ILE A 152 4.59 -20.03 2.11
CA ILE A 152 5.84 -19.43 1.63
C ILE A 152 6.53 -20.49 0.77
N PRO A 153 6.89 -20.18 -0.51
CA PRO A 153 7.66 -21.09 -1.35
C PRO A 153 8.99 -21.45 -0.67
N ILE A 154 9.29 -22.76 -0.64
CA ILE A 154 10.58 -23.25 -0.14
C ILE A 154 11.57 -23.14 -1.31
N LEU A 155 12.73 -22.53 -1.05
CA LEU A 155 13.84 -22.56 -2.01
C LEU A 155 14.38 -23.99 -2.09
N GLU A 156 14.30 -24.60 -3.27
CA GLU A 156 15.00 -25.85 -3.51
C GLU A 156 16.51 -25.55 -3.43
N GLN A 157 17.21 -26.25 -2.54
CA GLN A 157 18.67 -26.19 -2.50
C GLN A 157 19.16 -26.97 -3.72
N GLU A 158 19.80 -26.26 -4.67
CA GLU A 158 20.57 -26.94 -5.71
C GLU A 158 21.67 -27.75 -5.00
N GLU A 159 21.55 -29.09 -5.02
CA GLU A 159 22.66 -29.96 -4.61
C GLU A 159 23.79 -29.68 -5.60
N GLU A 160 24.83 -28.98 -5.13
CA GLU A 160 26.12 -28.90 -5.85
C GLU A 160 26.61 -30.33 -6.10
N LYS A 161 26.63 -30.71 -7.39
CA LYS A 161 27.27 -31.94 -7.89
C LYS A 161 28.71 -31.67 -8.29
#